data_cfa9764df4bc7951b70f7454606bf416
#
_entry.id   cfa9764df4bc7951b70f7454606bf416
#
_cell.length_a   1.000
_cell.length_b   1.000
_cell.length_c   1.000
_cell.angle_alpha   90.00
_cell.angle_beta   90.00
_cell.angle_gamma   90.00
#
_symmetry.space_group_name_H-M   'P 1'
#
loop_
_entity.id
_entity.type
_entity.pdbx_description
1 polymer ?
#
loop_
_entity_poly.entity_id
_entity_poly.type
_entity_poly.pdbx_seq_one_letter_code
_entity_poly.pdbx_strand_id
1 'polypeptide(L)'
;MKENKVAEAIGKVDDRFINEAGTYQRKKKNIYSSFVKIAVAAACLVMLVGMSMFGNTRKVDSIVSIDVNPSIQLTVSKDDKILSAVALNKDAEIVLEGMELKKVDLDTALNALIGSLLKNGYLDEVYNAINVCVENNDTQRADEVSEKVKQEINSLMEQNDLIGDVNSQTCPVDEELKELAEKYGV
;
A
#
# COMPACT_ATOMS: atom_id res chain seq x y z
N MET A 1 14.25 -80.26 -23.24
CA MET A 1 15.73 -80.12 -23.32
C MET A 1 16.23 -78.65 -23.19
N LYS A 2 15.36 -77.69 -22.84
CA LYS A 2 15.76 -76.28 -22.67
C LYS A 2 15.83 -75.81 -21.18
N GLU A 3 15.11 -76.50 -20.27
CA GLU A 3 15.02 -76.13 -18.87
C GLU A 3 16.31 -76.32 -18.04
N ASN A 4 17.06 -77.38 -18.40
CA ASN A 4 18.30 -77.67 -17.65
C ASN A 4 19.44 -76.66 -17.90
N LYS A 5 19.41 -75.96 -19.05
CA LYS A 5 20.48 -74.94 -19.31
C LYS A 5 20.35 -73.67 -18.51
N VAL A 6 19.13 -73.29 -18.15
CA VAL A 6 18.88 -72.13 -17.30
C VAL A 6 19.26 -72.39 -15.83
N ALA A 7 18.92 -73.57 -15.33
CA ALA A 7 19.32 -73.98 -13.99
C ALA A 7 20.84 -74.10 -13.84
N GLU A 8 21.54 -74.63 -14.85
CA GLU A 8 23.00 -74.72 -14.86
C GLU A 8 23.68 -73.33 -14.97
N ALA A 9 23.07 -72.41 -15.70
CA ALA A 9 23.56 -71.02 -15.78
C ALA A 9 23.39 -70.26 -14.48
N ILE A 10 22.32 -70.48 -13.74
CA ILE A 10 22.07 -69.87 -12.44
C ILE A 10 23.03 -70.42 -11.38
N GLY A 11 23.36 -71.73 -11.44
CA GLY A 11 24.31 -72.36 -10.52
C GLY A 11 25.78 -71.94 -10.70
N LYS A 12 26.09 -71.22 -11.79
CA LYS A 12 27.43 -70.68 -12.04
C LYS A 12 27.60 -69.20 -11.66
N VAL A 13 26.55 -68.58 -11.10
CA VAL A 13 26.66 -67.22 -10.59
C VAL A 13 27.48 -67.24 -9.32
N ASP A 14 28.62 -66.53 -9.32
CA ASP A 14 29.49 -66.42 -8.17
C ASP A 14 28.72 -65.84 -6.97
N ASP A 15 28.82 -66.49 -5.80
CA ASP A 15 28.14 -66.11 -4.56
C ASP A 15 28.44 -64.65 -4.15
N ARG A 16 29.53 -64.05 -4.63
CA ARG A 16 29.85 -62.66 -4.46
C ARG A 16 28.79 -61.74 -5.06
N PHE A 17 28.28 -62.07 -6.26
CA PHE A 17 27.25 -61.24 -6.90
C PHE A 17 25.88 -61.38 -6.21
N ILE A 18 25.60 -62.55 -5.63
CA ILE A 18 24.38 -62.79 -4.85
C ILE A 18 24.41 -61.95 -3.55
N ASN A 19 25.53 -61.97 -2.87
CA ASN A 19 25.73 -61.17 -1.64
C ASN A 19 25.75 -59.67 -1.92
N GLU A 20 26.36 -59.21 -3.01
CA GLU A 20 26.37 -57.82 -3.43
C GLU A 20 24.98 -57.33 -3.82
N ALA A 21 24.19 -58.13 -4.53
CA ALA A 21 22.79 -57.82 -4.83
C ALA A 21 21.91 -57.70 -3.58
N GLY A 22 22.13 -58.53 -2.59
CA GLY A 22 21.39 -58.53 -1.32
C GLY A 22 21.70 -57.30 -0.44
N THR A 23 22.90 -56.73 -0.59
CA THR A 23 23.33 -55.53 0.15
C THR A 23 23.13 -54.23 -0.62
N TYR A 24 22.73 -54.30 -1.89
CA TYR A 24 22.52 -53.10 -2.69
C TYR A 24 21.30 -52.31 -2.24
N GLN A 25 21.52 -51.39 -1.31
CA GLN A 25 20.53 -50.37 -0.94
C GLN A 25 20.59 -49.22 -1.96
N ARG A 26 19.60 -49.11 -2.79
CA ARG A 26 19.40 -47.98 -3.70
C ARG A 26 19.26 -46.71 -2.85
N LYS A 27 20.33 -45.90 -2.71
CA LYS A 27 20.27 -44.56 -2.10
C LYS A 27 19.22 -43.74 -2.86
N LYS A 28 18.01 -43.64 -2.36
CA LYS A 28 17.05 -42.66 -2.86
C LYS A 28 17.66 -41.27 -2.64
N LYS A 29 18.15 -40.68 -3.72
CA LYS A 29 18.55 -39.26 -3.70
C LYS A 29 17.30 -38.47 -3.34
N ASN A 30 17.29 -37.89 -2.16
CA ASN A 30 16.13 -37.13 -1.65
C ASN A 30 16.12 -35.76 -2.31
N ILE A 31 15.74 -35.74 -3.60
CA ILE A 31 15.65 -34.54 -4.44
C ILE A 31 14.64 -33.55 -3.83
N TYR A 32 13.61 -34.06 -3.16
CA TYR A 32 12.62 -33.25 -2.45
C TYR A 32 13.23 -32.33 -1.37
N SER A 33 14.27 -32.76 -0.68
CA SER A 33 14.91 -31.96 0.38
C SER A 33 15.57 -30.68 -0.17
N SER A 34 16.13 -30.72 -1.38
CA SER A 34 16.76 -29.54 -1.99
C SER A 34 15.69 -28.58 -2.57
N PHE A 35 14.64 -29.10 -3.19
CA PHE A 35 13.54 -28.27 -3.70
C PHE A 35 12.77 -27.57 -2.57
N VAL A 36 12.53 -28.26 -1.45
CA VAL A 36 11.89 -27.65 -0.27
C VAL A 36 12.71 -26.51 0.30
N LYS A 37 14.04 -26.66 0.37
CA LYS A 37 14.93 -25.59 0.85
C LYS A 37 14.90 -24.36 -0.05
N ILE A 38 14.88 -24.56 -1.38
CA ILE A 38 14.79 -23.46 -2.34
C ILE A 38 13.41 -22.79 -2.27
N ALA A 39 12.33 -23.55 -2.15
CA ALA A 39 10.98 -23.03 -2.04
C ALA A 39 10.80 -22.21 -0.74
N VAL A 40 11.34 -22.66 0.38
CA VAL A 40 11.33 -21.90 1.64
C VAL A 40 12.14 -20.61 1.52
N ALA A 41 13.33 -20.66 0.92
CA ALA A 41 14.14 -19.45 0.71
C ALA A 41 13.44 -18.43 -0.21
N ALA A 42 12.79 -18.88 -1.28
CA ALA A 42 12.00 -18.04 -2.16
C ALA A 42 10.78 -17.43 -1.44
N ALA A 43 10.07 -18.22 -0.63
CA ALA A 43 8.95 -17.71 0.17
C ALA A 43 9.39 -16.67 1.21
N CYS A 44 10.54 -16.86 1.86
CA CYS A 44 11.11 -15.88 2.78
C CYS A 44 11.51 -14.57 2.06
N LEU A 45 12.10 -14.66 0.85
CA LEU A 45 12.43 -13.48 0.04
C LEU A 45 11.17 -12.71 -0.37
N VAL A 46 10.12 -13.39 -0.81
CA VAL A 46 8.84 -12.77 -1.15
C VAL A 46 8.20 -12.10 0.06
N MET A 47 8.25 -12.73 1.25
CA MET A 47 7.77 -12.13 2.49
C MET A 47 8.59 -10.88 2.90
N LEU A 48 9.92 -10.93 2.80
CA LEU A 48 10.79 -9.79 3.13
C LEU A 48 10.54 -8.60 2.19
N VAL A 49 10.42 -8.85 0.88
CA VAL A 49 10.10 -7.81 -0.11
C VAL A 49 8.67 -7.29 0.12
N GLY A 50 7.70 -8.18 0.38
CA GLY A 50 6.33 -7.79 0.71
C GLY A 50 6.25 -6.92 1.96
N MET A 51 6.96 -7.29 3.04
CA MET A 51 7.00 -6.49 4.28
C MET A 51 7.67 -5.12 4.08
N SER A 52 8.71 -5.01 3.24
CA SER A 52 9.34 -3.72 2.94
C SER A 52 8.44 -2.80 2.11
N MET A 53 7.66 -3.35 1.19
CA MET A 53 6.66 -2.58 0.43
C MET A 53 5.48 -2.13 1.33
N PHE A 54 5.01 -2.99 2.24
CA PHE A 54 3.94 -2.62 3.19
C PHE A 54 4.40 -1.67 4.31
N GLY A 55 5.69 -1.68 4.65
CA GLY A 55 6.25 -0.81 5.68
C GLY A 55 6.37 0.66 5.25
N ASN A 56 6.51 0.92 3.94
CA ASN A 56 6.72 2.26 3.41
C ASN A 56 5.41 3.05 3.23
N THR A 57 4.28 2.36 3.05
CA THR A 57 2.95 2.98 2.88
C THR A 57 2.32 3.49 4.19
N ARG A 58 2.98 3.25 5.34
CA ARG A 58 2.47 3.66 6.66
C ARG A 58 3.11 4.92 7.22
N LYS A 59 4.15 5.46 6.55
CA LYS A 59 4.79 6.70 7.00
C LYS A 59 4.04 7.90 6.45
N VAL A 60 3.78 8.86 7.33
CA VAL A 60 3.31 10.18 6.95
C VAL A 60 4.32 10.82 6.02
N ASP A 61 3.87 11.29 4.88
CA ASP A 61 4.64 12.06 3.91
C ASP A 61 4.22 13.52 3.94
N SER A 62 2.93 13.79 3.74
CA SER A 62 2.39 15.13 3.69
C SER A 62 1.12 15.26 4.55
N ILE A 63 0.86 16.47 5.00
CA ILE A 63 -0.42 16.84 5.60
C ILE A 63 -1.06 17.85 4.66
N VAL A 64 -2.31 17.58 4.26
CA VAL A 64 -3.11 18.43 3.37
C VAL A 64 -4.29 18.95 4.14
N SER A 65 -4.33 20.24 4.40
CA SER A 65 -5.47 20.91 5.04
C SER A 65 -6.30 21.60 3.97
N ILE A 66 -7.60 21.33 3.97
CA ILE A 66 -8.58 21.90 3.04
C ILE A 66 -9.58 22.72 3.86
N ASP A 67 -9.67 24.00 3.57
CA ASP A 67 -10.54 24.92 4.26
C ASP A 67 -11.53 25.58 3.28
N VAL A 68 -12.77 25.22 3.45
CA VAL A 68 -13.95 25.75 2.75
C VAL A 68 -14.95 26.34 3.75
N ASN A 69 -14.64 26.16 5.06
CA ASN A 69 -15.63 26.23 6.14
C ASN A 69 -16.83 25.31 5.86
N PRO A 70 -16.59 23.97 5.85
CA PRO A 70 -15.79 23.19 6.83
C PRO A 70 -14.28 23.12 6.58
N SER A 71 -13.53 22.74 7.64
CA SER A 71 -12.07 22.56 7.63
C SER A 71 -11.68 21.10 7.89
N ILE A 72 -10.95 20.49 6.95
CA ILE A 72 -10.61 19.06 6.94
C ILE A 72 -9.10 18.90 6.79
N GLN A 73 -8.51 17.99 7.56
CA GLN A 73 -7.10 17.63 7.43
C GLN A 73 -6.94 16.19 6.96
N LEU A 74 -6.15 15.99 5.91
CA LEU A 74 -5.77 14.69 5.38
C LEU A 74 -4.31 14.41 5.65
N THR A 75 -4.01 13.25 6.23
CA THR A 75 -2.63 12.75 6.32
C THR A 75 -2.39 11.82 5.14
N VAL A 76 -1.36 12.10 4.36
CA VAL A 76 -1.06 11.44 3.09
C VAL A 76 0.27 10.68 3.17
N SER A 77 0.34 9.48 2.59
CA SER A 77 1.56 8.68 2.48
C SER A 77 2.35 9.05 1.22
N LYS A 78 3.59 8.55 1.10
CA LYS A 78 4.44 8.73 -0.10
C LYS A 78 3.80 8.22 -1.40
N ASP A 79 2.89 7.25 -1.28
CA ASP A 79 2.19 6.66 -2.43
C ASP A 79 0.84 7.35 -2.66
N ASP A 80 0.68 8.60 -2.21
CA ASP A 80 -0.53 9.42 -2.33
C ASP A 80 -1.81 8.72 -1.81
N LYS A 81 -1.68 7.93 -0.74
CA LYS A 81 -2.83 7.30 -0.08
C LYS A 81 -3.15 7.98 1.24
N ILE A 82 -4.42 8.09 1.53
CA ILE A 82 -4.90 8.65 2.79
C ILE A 82 -4.57 7.70 3.95
N LEU A 83 -3.85 8.19 4.93
CA LEU A 83 -3.59 7.51 6.20
C LEU A 83 -4.66 7.83 7.24
N SER A 84 -5.08 9.09 7.31
CA SER A 84 -6.19 9.56 8.14
C SER A 84 -6.87 10.79 7.54
N ALA A 85 -8.15 10.99 7.87
CA ALA A 85 -8.89 12.20 7.60
C ALA A 85 -9.50 12.66 8.92
N VAL A 86 -9.29 13.93 9.27
CA VAL A 86 -9.68 14.52 10.54
C VAL A 86 -10.53 15.75 10.29
N ALA A 87 -11.69 15.83 10.94
CA ALA A 87 -12.51 17.03 11.00
C ALA A 87 -11.91 18.04 11.98
N LEU A 88 -11.63 19.25 11.52
CA LEU A 88 -11.11 20.32 12.38
C LEU A 88 -12.22 21.18 12.99
N ASN A 89 -13.46 21.03 12.50
CA ASN A 89 -14.65 21.69 13.04
C ASN A 89 -15.89 20.81 12.90
N LYS A 90 -17.03 21.25 13.48
CA LYS A 90 -18.28 20.48 13.48
C LYS A 90 -18.88 20.27 12.09
N ASP A 91 -18.72 21.22 11.21
CA ASP A 91 -19.23 21.12 9.83
C ASP A 91 -18.43 20.07 9.05
N ALA A 92 -17.13 19.95 9.33
CA ALA A 92 -16.28 18.91 8.77
C ALA A 92 -16.66 17.49 9.27
N GLU A 93 -17.16 17.35 10.50
CA GLU A 93 -17.70 16.08 10.99
C GLU A 93 -18.88 15.60 10.14
N ILE A 94 -19.75 16.52 9.73
CA ILE A 94 -20.90 16.22 8.84
C ILE A 94 -20.41 15.78 7.46
N VAL A 95 -19.41 16.47 6.92
CA VAL A 95 -18.84 16.14 5.59
C VAL A 95 -18.18 14.76 5.59
N LEU A 96 -17.46 14.41 6.66
CA LEU A 96 -16.76 13.13 6.81
C LEU A 96 -17.66 11.99 7.29
N GLU A 97 -18.91 12.25 7.67
CA GLU A 97 -19.82 11.24 8.21
C GLU A 97 -19.99 10.06 7.23
N GLY A 98 -19.71 8.87 7.71
CA GLY A 98 -19.83 7.62 6.93
C GLY A 98 -18.75 7.41 5.86
N MET A 99 -17.70 8.25 5.79
CA MET A 99 -16.61 8.09 4.85
C MET A 99 -15.50 7.22 5.40
N GLU A 100 -15.14 6.15 4.68
CA GLU A 100 -13.97 5.31 4.92
C GLU A 100 -12.85 5.71 3.94
N LEU A 101 -12.10 6.76 4.26
CA LEU A 101 -11.05 7.29 3.39
C LEU A 101 -9.68 6.62 3.60
N LYS A 102 -9.48 5.83 4.66
CA LYS A 102 -8.20 5.19 4.96
C LYS A 102 -7.77 4.23 3.85
N LYS A 103 -6.55 4.39 3.36
CA LYS A 103 -5.93 3.66 2.24
C LYS A 103 -6.51 3.98 0.85
N VAL A 104 -7.44 4.93 0.76
CA VAL A 104 -7.96 5.44 -0.50
C VAL A 104 -6.90 6.34 -1.15
N ASP A 105 -6.87 6.40 -2.48
CA ASP A 105 -6.00 7.34 -3.21
C ASP A 105 -6.46 8.79 -2.98
N LEU A 106 -5.51 9.71 -2.94
CA LEU A 106 -5.76 11.13 -2.68
C LEU A 106 -6.82 11.70 -3.63
N ASP A 107 -6.70 11.41 -4.91
CA ASP A 107 -7.63 11.92 -5.95
C ASP A 107 -9.07 11.40 -5.70
N THR A 108 -9.20 10.12 -5.35
CA THR A 108 -10.50 9.53 -5.00
C THR A 108 -11.08 10.14 -3.70
N ALA A 109 -10.23 10.41 -2.72
CA ALA A 109 -10.64 11.05 -1.48
C ALA A 109 -11.11 12.50 -1.71
N LEU A 110 -10.39 13.27 -2.54
CA LEU A 110 -10.80 14.62 -2.92
C LEU A 110 -12.14 14.62 -3.64
N ASN A 111 -12.37 13.69 -4.57
CA ASN A 111 -13.65 13.55 -5.25
C ASN A 111 -14.80 13.27 -4.25
N ALA A 112 -14.60 12.34 -3.32
CA ALA A 112 -15.58 12.04 -2.28
C ALA A 112 -15.87 13.25 -1.39
N LEU A 113 -14.84 14.03 -1.02
CA LEU A 113 -14.97 15.24 -0.21
C LEU A 113 -15.74 16.34 -0.95
N ILE A 114 -15.39 16.64 -2.19
CA ILE A 114 -16.10 17.65 -3.00
C ILE A 114 -17.56 17.24 -3.17
N GLY A 115 -17.83 15.96 -3.47
CA GLY A 115 -19.21 15.44 -3.54
C GLY A 115 -20.00 15.60 -2.23
N SER A 116 -19.35 15.38 -1.08
CA SER A 116 -20.01 15.59 0.21
C SER A 116 -20.19 17.07 0.57
N LEU A 117 -19.23 17.93 0.24
CA LEU A 117 -19.33 19.38 0.40
C LEU A 117 -20.53 19.92 -0.39
N LEU A 118 -20.69 19.50 -1.64
CA LEU A 118 -21.85 19.82 -2.49
C LEU A 118 -23.16 19.31 -1.89
N LYS A 119 -23.22 18.03 -1.54
CA LYS A 119 -24.41 17.39 -0.98
C LYS A 119 -24.90 18.10 0.28
N ASN A 120 -24.00 18.59 1.11
CA ASN A 120 -24.31 19.25 2.37
C ASN A 120 -24.45 20.78 2.23
N GLY A 121 -24.30 21.34 1.01
CA GLY A 121 -24.50 22.77 0.72
C GLY A 121 -23.36 23.68 1.19
N TYR A 122 -22.15 23.13 1.35
CA TYR A 122 -20.94 23.91 1.64
C TYR A 122 -20.25 24.42 0.38
N LEU A 123 -20.57 23.85 -0.78
CA LEU A 123 -20.25 24.36 -2.10
C LEU A 123 -21.56 24.54 -2.85
N ASP A 124 -21.68 25.62 -3.61
CA ASP A 124 -22.88 25.97 -4.36
C ASP A 124 -22.53 26.60 -5.73
N GLU A 125 -23.56 27.01 -6.49
CA GLU A 125 -23.44 27.60 -7.81
C GLU A 125 -22.99 29.09 -7.78
N VAL A 126 -22.90 29.72 -6.59
CA VAL A 126 -22.63 31.15 -6.53
C VAL A 126 -21.13 31.43 -6.68
N TYR A 127 -20.37 31.30 -5.60
CA TYR A 127 -18.92 31.50 -5.64
C TYR A 127 -18.28 30.81 -4.45
N ASN A 128 -17.33 29.95 -4.73
CA ASN A 128 -16.66 29.13 -3.75
C ASN A 128 -15.21 29.57 -3.59
N ALA A 129 -14.72 29.63 -2.37
CA ALA A 129 -13.31 29.83 -2.06
C ALA A 129 -12.79 28.61 -1.29
N ILE A 130 -11.86 27.89 -1.91
CA ILE A 130 -11.21 26.72 -1.32
C ILE A 130 -9.77 27.04 -1.04
N ASN A 131 -9.36 27.00 0.23
CA ASN A 131 -7.97 27.17 0.60
C ASN A 131 -7.34 25.82 0.93
N VAL A 132 -6.18 25.58 0.36
CA VAL A 132 -5.40 24.36 0.56
C VAL A 132 -4.04 24.74 1.14
N CYS A 133 -3.63 24.06 2.20
CA CYS A 133 -2.33 24.18 2.81
C CYS A 133 -1.68 22.80 2.83
N VAL A 134 -0.47 22.68 2.26
CA VAL A 134 0.28 21.43 2.23
C VAL A 134 1.55 21.57 3.06
N GLU A 135 1.70 20.70 4.05
CA GLU A 135 2.88 20.60 4.90
C GLU A 135 3.68 19.35 4.52
N ASN A 136 4.98 19.53 4.26
CA ASN A 136 5.95 18.45 4.06
C ASN A 136 7.34 18.95 4.45
N ASN A 137 8.19 18.08 4.99
CA ASN A 137 9.60 18.41 5.30
C ASN A 137 10.44 18.66 4.04
N ASP A 138 10.02 18.13 2.89
CA ASP A 138 10.63 18.33 1.58
C ASP A 138 9.80 19.36 0.80
N THR A 139 10.36 20.53 0.60
CA THR A 139 9.68 21.66 -0.08
C THR A 139 9.26 21.30 -1.51
N GLN A 140 10.10 20.56 -2.25
CA GLN A 140 9.76 20.14 -3.60
C GLN A 140 8.54 19.21 -3.59
N ARG A 141 8.50 18.26 -2.65
CA ARG A 141 7.37 17.37 -2.49
C ARG A 141 6.11 18.10 -2.04
N ALA A 142 6.24 19.09 -1.16
CA ALA A 142 5.12 19.94 -0.77
C ALA A 142 4.52 20.66 -1.97
N ASP A 143 5.35 21.24 -2.85
CA ASP A 143 4.92 21.94 -4.06
C ASP A 143 4.24 20.97 -5.04
N GLU A 144 4.79 19.75 -5.24
CA GLU A 144 4.19 18.72 -6.09
C GLU A 144 2.79 18.31 -5.61
N VAL A 145 2.64 18.04 -4.30
CA VAL A 145 1.35 17.66 -3.71
C VAL A 145 0.37 18.85 -3.76
N SER A 146 0.83 20.06 -3.47
CA SER A 146 0.03 21.29 -3.53
C SER A 146 -0.56 21.52 -4.91
N GLU A 147 0.27 21.42 -5.95
CA GLU A 147 -0.16 21.60 -7.34
C GLU A 147 -1.11 20.47 -7.77
N LYS A 148 -0.82 19.23 -7.40
CA LYS A 148 -1.69 18.08 -7.68
C LYS A 148 -3.08 18.26 -7.07
N VAL A 149 -3.16 18.62 -5.78
CA VAL A 149 -4.43 18.84 -5.06
C VAL A 149 -5.20 19.99 -5.69
N LYS A 150 -4.53 21.08 -6.04
CA LYS A 150 -5.15 22.24 -6.71
C LYS A 150 -5.74 21.87 -8.06
N GLN A 151 -4.98 21.14 -8.89
CA GLN A 151 -5.44 20.71 -10.21
C GLN A 151 -6.64 19.78 -10.11
N GLU A 152 -6.61 18.82 -9.18
CA GLU A 152 -7.72 17.89 -8.96
C GLU A 152 -8.98 18.61 -8.49
N ILE A 153 -8.87 19.52 -7.50
CA ILE A 153 -10.02 20.29 -7.02
C ILE A 153 -10.60 21.18 -8.13
N ASN A 154 -9.76 21.87 -8.89
CA ASN A 154 -10.22 22.69 -10.01
C ASN A 154 -10.97 21.84 -11.05
N SER A 155 -10.42 20.66 -11.40
CA SER A 155 -11.08 19.73 -12.32
C SER A 155 -12.44 19.26 -11.79
N LEU A 156 -12.54 18.96 -10.50
CA LEU A 156 -13.79 18.58 -9.86
C LEU A 156 -14.79 19.72 -9.80
N MET A 157 -14.36 20.96 -9.57
CA MET A 157 -15.21 22.14 -9.64
C MET A 157 -15.77 22.33 -11.03
N GLU A 158 -14.94 22.25 -12.08
CA GLU A 158 -15.39 22.34 -13.48
C GLU A 158 -16.39 21.23 -13.83
N GLN A 159 -16.14 20.00 -13.42
CA GLN A 159 -17.04 18.86 -13.67
C GLN A 159 -18.43 19.01 -13.01
N ASN A 160 -18.51 19.80 -11.96
CA ASN A 160 -19.75 20.04 -11.20
C ASN A 160 -20.35 21.44 -11.46
N ASP A 161 -19.87 22.15 -12.50
CA ASP A 161 -20.33 23.50 -12.86
C ASP A 161 -20.19 24.53 -11.71
N LEU A 162 -19.19 24.34 -10.83
CA LEU A 162 -18.92 25.23 -9.69
C LEU A 162 -18.03 26.41 -10.11
N ILE A 163 -18.36 27.60 -9.61
CA ILE A 163 -17.60 28.82 -9.81
C ILE A 163 -16.84 29.14 -8.52
N GLY A 164 -15.55 29.46 -8.63
CA GLY A 164 -14.75 29.83 -7.46
C GLY A 164 -13.25 29.78 -7.71
N ASP A 165 -12.48 30.06 -6.65
CA ASP A 165 -11.04 30.03 -6.65
C ASP A 165 -10.49 28.97 -5.71
N VAL A 166 -9.46 28.26 -6.18
CA VAL A 166 -8.69 27.32 -5.35
C VAL A 166 -7.33 27.93 -5.08
N ASN A 167 -7.11 28.37 -3.85
CA ASN A 167 -5.83 28.89 -3.38
C ASN A 167 -5.06 27.76 -2.71
N SER A 168 -3.96 27.32 -3.32
CA SER A 168 -3.08 26.31 -2.73
C SER A 168 -1.73 26.94 -2.40
N GLN A 169 -1.21 26.58 -1.22
CA GLN A 169 0.10 27.03 -0.74
C GLN A 169 0.79 25.95 0.07
N THR A 170 2.11 26.01 0.12
CA THR A 170 2.89 25.21 1.06
C THR A 170 2.96 25.95 2.39
N CYS A 171 2.82 25.22 3.48
CA CYS A 171 2.86 25.74 4.83
C CYS A 171 4.08 25.21 5.59
N PRO A 172 4.64 25.98 6.54
CA PRO A 172 5.71 25.47 7.38
C PRO A 172 5.19 24.30 8.21
N VAL A 173 6.03 23.28 8.36
CA VAL A 173 5.71 22.14 9.23
C VAL A 173 5.65 22.63 10.67
N ASP A 174 4.55 22.35 11.36
CA ASP A 174 4.42 22.60 12.79
C ASP A 174 5.16 21.49 13.56
N GLU A 175 6.37 21.83 14.05
CA GLU A 175 7.23 20.91 14.82
C GLU A 175 6.54 20.41 16.09
N GLU A 176 5.66 21.21 16.70
CA GLU A 176 4.93 20.84 17.92
C GLU A 176 3.86 19.78 17.62
N LEU A 177 3.15 19.90 16.49
CA LEU A 177 2.21 18.88 16.02
C LEU A 177 2.93 17.60 15.61
N LYS A 178 4.13 17.70 15.07
CA LYS A 178 4.94 16.54 14.70
C LYS A 178 5.41 15.75 15.93
N GLU A 179 5.89 16.43 16.97
CA GLU A 179 6.25 15.79 18.24
C GLU A 179 5.04 15.09 18.90
N LEU A 180 3.86 15.71 18.79
CA LEU A 180 2.62 15.12 19.29
C LEU A 180 2.23 13.88 18.48
N ALA A 181 2.32 13.92 17.16
CA ALA A 181 2.03 12.78 16.29
C ALA A 181 2.97 11.59 16.56
N GLU A 182 4.28 11.85 16.72
CA GLU A 182 5.24 10.81 17.10
C GLU A 182 4.97 10.24 18.49
N LYS A 183 4.62 11.10 19.46
CA LYS A 183 4.33 10.70 20.84
C LYS A 183 3.10 9.82 20.98
N TYR A 184 2.08 10.04 20.16
CA TYR A 184 0.81 9.30 20.22
C TYR A 184 0.69 8.22 19.13
N GLY A 185 1.72 8.06 18.28
CA GLY A 185 1.79 6.98 17.27
C GLY A 185 0.75 7.11 16.15
N VAL A 186 0.37 8.34 15.84
CA VAL A 186 -0.52 8.69 14.72
C VAL A 186 0.28 9.29 13.57
#